data_9e2a2a54fae8894a9cdf9660cf2b086a
#
_entry.id   9e2a2a54fae8894a9cdf9660cf2b086a
#
_cell.length_a   1.000
_cell.length_b   1.000
_cell.length_c   1.000
_cell.angle_alpha   90.00
_cell.angle_beta   90.00
_cell.angle_gamma   90.00
#
_symmetry.space_group_name_H-M   'P 1'
#
loop_
_entity.id
_entity.type
_entity.pdbx_description
1 polymer ?
#
loop_
_entity_poly.entity_id
_entity_poly.type
_entity_poly.pdbx_seq_one_letter_code
_entity_poly.pdbx_strand_id
1 'polypeptide(L)' 'MKNSNYQSYEDLPLFLNAELLAKVLGVGVSSAYELMHEKGFPFVRIGKRFIVPRDDMKRWMEEQVAKRGSR' A
#
# COMPACT_ATOMS: atom_id res chain seq x y z
N MET A 1 -16.97 -0.46 9.22
CA MET A 1 -16.53 0.03 9.07
C MET A 1 -16.34 0.74 8.24
N LYS A 2 -16.34 1.27 8.02
CA LYS A 2 -16.13 1.94 7.27
C LYS A 2 -15.06 2.56 7.21
N ASN A 3 -14.28 2.27 7.43
CA ASN A 3 -13.08 2.81 7.48
C ASN A 3 -12.56 3.32 6.26
N SER A 4 -12.81 2.74 5.16
CA SER A 4 -12.32 3.19 3.87
C SER A 4 -13.49 3.40 2.96
N ASN A 5 -13.39 4.39 2.10
CA ASN A 5 -14.38 4.62 1.07
C ASN A 5 -14.14 3.77 -0.14
N TYR A 6 -13.05 3.00 -0.17
CA TYR A 6 -12.64 2.27 -1.35
C TYR A 6 -13.06 0.83 -1.22
N GLN A 7 -13.68 0.29 -2.25
CA GLN A 7 -14.16 -1.08 -2.24
C GLN A 7 -13.39 -1.97 -3.18
N SER A 8 -12.60 -1.40 -4.06
CA SER A 8 -11.77 -2.18 -4.96
C SER A 8 -10.55 -1.38 -5.33
N TYR A 9 -9.57 -2.07 -5.88
CA TYR A 9 -8.36 -1.37 -6.32
C TYR A 9 -8.65 -0.36 -7.42
N GLU A 10 -9.65 -0.63 -8.24
CA GLU A 10 -9.96 0.28 -9.33
C GLU A 10 -10.48 1.63 -8.83
N ASP A 11 -10.97 1.67 -7.62
CA ASP A 11 -11.47 2.92 -7.04
C ASP A 11 -10.34 3.79 -6.52
N LEU A 12 -9.14 3.27 -6.42
CA LEU A 12 -8.01 4.01 -5.90
C LEU A 12 -7.37 4.85 -6.99
N PRO A 13 -6.77 5.99 -6.64
CA PRO A 13 -5.95 6.69 -7.62
C PRO A 13 -4.76 5.83 -8.02
N LEU A 14 -4.17 6.15 -9.16
CA LEU A 14 -3.05 5.38 -9.67
C LEU A 14 -1.85 5.40 -8.73
N PHE A 15 -1.70 6.48 -7.97
CA PHE A 15 -0.58 6.63 -7.05
C PHE A 15 -1.09 7.03 -5.68
N LEU A 16 -0.51 6.44 -4.66
CA LEU A 16 -0.94 6.66 -3.29
C LEU A 16 0.19 7.33 -2.51
N ASN A 17 -0.17 8.20 -1.58
CA ASN A 17 0.81 8.69 -0.62
C ASN A 17 0.67 7.89 0.68
N ALA A 18 1.50 8.20 1.67
CA ALA A 18 1.51 7.44 2.90
C ALA A 18 0.18 7.50 3.62
N GLU A 19 -0.44 8.66 3.63
CA GLU A 19 -1.71 8.82 4.34
C GLU A 19 -2.82 8.01 3.68
N LEU A 20 -2.86 8.04 2.36
CA LEU A 20 -3.86 7.27 1.64
C LEU A 20 -3.59 5.79 1.77
N LEU A 21 -2.33 5.39 1.70
CA LEU A 21 -1.97 3.99 1.90
C LEU A 21 -2.44 3.51 3.27
N ALA A 22 -2.23 4.33 4.30
CA ALA A 22 -2.67 3.98 5.65
C ALA A 22 -4.18 3.77 5.69
N LYS A 23 -4.93 4.66 5.04
CA LYS A 23 -6.38 4.55 4.99
C LYS A 23 -6.82 3.27 4.30
N VAL A 24 -6.21 2.98 3.18
CA VAL A 24 -6.56 1.81 2.40
C VAL A 24 -6.32 0.53 3.18
N LEU A 25 -5.21 0.49 3.90
CA LEU A 25 -4.83 -0.69 4.67
C LEU A 25 -5.48 -0.74 6.04
N GLY A 26 -6.05 0.37 6.49
CA GLY A 26 -6.66 0.42 7.81
C GLY A 26 -5.66 0.44 8.93
N VAL A 27 -4.51 1.07 8.71
CA VAL A 27 -3.46 1.16 9.73
C VAL A 27 -3.11 2.61 9.97
N GLY A 28 -2.28 2.87 10.97
CA GLY A 28 -1.80 4.21 11.23
C GLY A 28 -0.78 4.64 10.20
N VAL A 29 -0.56 5.95 10.12
CA VAL A 29 0.38 6.49 9.13
C VAL A 29 1.80 6.00 9.42
N SER A 30 2.19 5.91 10.69
CA SER A 30 3.53 5.42 10.98
C SER A 30 3.70 3.97 10.56
N SER A 31 2.66 3.15 10.68
CA SER A 31 2.72 1.78 10.19
C SER A 31 2.86 1.73 8.68
N ALA A 32 2.19 2.66 7.99
CA ALA A 32 2.32 2.73 6.53
C ALA A 32 3.75 3.08 6.13
N TYR A 33 4.38 4.01 6.86
CA TYR A 33 5.78 4.33 6.58
C TYR A 33 6.69 3.15 6.84
N GLU A 34 6.44 2.40 7.91
CA GLU A 34 7.23 1.21 8.16
C GLU A 34 7.08 0.20 7.04
N LEU A 35 5.87 0.04 6.53
CA LEU A 35 5.64 -0.87 5.42
C LEU A 35 6.42 -0.45 4.19
N MET A 36 6.50 0.85 3.93
CA MET A 36 7.25 1.33 2.79
C MET A 36 8.72 0.99 2.85
N HIS A 37 9.23 0.73 4.05
CA HIS A 37 10.64 0.37 4.22
C HIS A 37 10.85 -1.13 4.18
N GLU A 38 9.78 -1.91 4.02
CA GLU A 38 9.94 -3.34 3.88
C GLU A 38 10.66 -3.67 2.59
N LYS A 39 11.47 -4.71 2.64
CA LYS A 39 12.25 -5.10 1.49
C LYS A 39 11.32 -5.48 0.34
N GLY A 40 11.55 -4.87 -0.78
CA GLY A 40 10.77 -5.17 -1.97
C GLY A 40 9.46 -4.43 -2.09
N PHE A 41 9.08 -3.65 -1.10
CA PHE A 41 7.84 -2.91 -1.21
C PHE A 41 7.98 -1.82 -2.29
N PRO A 42 7.05 -1.75 -3.24
CA PRO A 42 7.17 -0.82 -4.36
C PRO A 42 6.83 0.60 -3.94
N PHE A 43 7.78 1.50 -4.10
CA PHE A 43 7.50 2.92 -3.94
C PHE A 43 8.51 3.71 -4.74
N VAL A 44 8.12 4.95 -5.06
CA VAL A 44 8.99 5.87 -5.78
C VAL A 44 9.13 7.12 -4.92
N ARG A 45 10.35 7.57 -4.75
CA ARG A 45 10.57 8.79 -4.00
C ARG A 45 10.70 9.96 -4.96
N ILE A 46 9.85 10.96 -4.78
CA ILE A 46 9.89 12.16 -5.60
C ILE A 46 10.06 13.34 -4.65
N GLY A 47 11.25 13.91 -4.64
CA GLY A 47 11.58 14.96 -3.68
C GLY A 47 11.48 14.40 -2.27
N LYS A 48 10.61 14.95 -1.48
CA LYS A 48 10.40 14.50 -0.11
C LYS A 48 9.21 13.58 0.03
N ARG A 49 8.58 13.24 -1.06
CA ARG A 49 7.36 12.44 -1.02
C ARG A 49 7.62 11.02 -1.42
N PHE A 50 6.94 10.10 -0.76
CA PHE A 50 6.94 8.70 -1.13
C PHE A 50 5.62 8.40 -1.82
N ILE A 51 5.72 7.89 -3.03
CA ILE A 51 4.56 7.61 -3.88
C ILE A 51 4.52 6.12 -4.13
N VAL A 52 3.35 5.52 -3.93
CA VAL A 52 3.18 4.08 -4.09
C VAL A 52 2.29 3.83 -5.29
N PRO A 53 2.82 3.20 -6.36
CA PRO A 53 1.97 2.85 -7.49
C PRO A 53 0.95 1.80 -7.07
N ARG A 54 -0.30 2.06 -7.36
CA ARG A 54 -1.41 1.20 -6.92
C ARG A 54 -1.25 -0.23 -7.40
N ASP A 55 -0.95 -0.39 -8.68
CA ASP A 55 -0.91 -1.72 -9.26
C ASP A 55 0.28 -2.53 -8.74
N ASP A 56 1.40 -1.86 -8.51
CA ASP A 56 2.57 -2.54 -7.96
C ASP A 56 2.32 -2.94 -6.51
N MET A 57 1.64 -2.09 -5.77
CA MET A 57 1.29 -2.42 -4.39
C MET A 57 0.35 -3.63 -4.33
N LYS A 58 -0.60 -3.68 -5.24
CA LYS A 58 -1.50 -4.81 -5.32
C LYS A 58 -0.74 -6.10 -5.57
N ARG A 59 0.19 -6.08 -6.52
CA ARG A 59 0.99 -7.25 -6.84
C ARG A 59 1.84 -7.69 -5.67
N TRP A 60 2.44 -6.72 -4.99
CA TRP A 60 3.27 -7.02 -3.82
C TRP A 60 2.44 -7.68 -2.73
N MET A 61 1.25 -7.16 -2.49
CA MET A 61 0.36 -7.73 -1.48
C MET A 61 -0.03 -9.16 -1.83
N GLU A 62 -0.35 -9.40 -3.09
CA GLU A 62 -0.70 -10.73 -3.54
C GLU A 62 0.44 -11.71 -3.32
N GLU A 63 1.66 -11.26 -3.54
CA GLU A 63 2.83 -12.09 -3.30
C GLU A 63 2.98 -12.43 -1.82
N GLN A 64 2.73 -11.44 -0.95
CA GLN A 64 2.83 -11.71 0.47
C GLN A 64 1.80 -12.73 0.94
N VAL A 65 0.59 -12.61 0.43
CA VAL A 65 -0.46 -13.56 0.76
C VAL A 65 -0.11 -14.95 0.25
N ALA A 66 0.41 -15.03 -0.96
CA ALA A 66 0.79 -16.32 -1.53
C ALA A 66 1.88 -16.99 -0.72
N LYS A 67 2.85 -16.22 -0.27
CA LYS A 67 3.93 -16.77 0.54
C LYS A 67 3.41 -17.35 1.84
N ARG A 68 2.49 -16.64 2.47
CA ARG A 68 1.91 -17.13 3.71
C ARG A 68 1.06 -18.36 3.47
N GLY A 69 0.33 -18.35 2.37
CA GLY A 69 -0.56 -19.47 2.06
C GLY A 69 0.16 -20.73 1.65
N SER A 70 1.42 -20.61 1.24
CA SER A 70 2.12 -21.80 0.80
C SER A 70 2.75 -22.57 1.94
N ARG A 71 2.60 -22.15 3.15
CA ARG A 71 3.16 -22.91 4.25
C ARG A 71 2.44 -24.15 4.57
#